data_f828c9bfdf47c4a284491ec4f72823a6
#
_entry.id   f828c9bfdf47c4a284491ec4f72823a6
#
_cell.length_a   1.000
_cell.length_b   1.000
_cell.length_c   1.000
_cell.angle_alpha   90.00
_cell.angle_beta   90.00
_cell.angle_gamma   90.00
#
_symmetry.space_group_name_H-M   'P 1'
#
loop_
_entity.id
_entity.type
_entity.pdbx_description
1 polymer ?
#
loop_
_entity_poly.entity_id
_entity_poly.type
_entity_poly.pdbx_seq_one_letter_code
_entity_poly.pdbx_strand_id
1 'polypeptide(L)'
;MSPLIEINDPAFAGANTILIDARGGLDSHQRYLAGHLKNAIYADLDKHLAAKVTDASQGGRHPLPDVEKFAALLGTWGVTPESHVIIYDDKSGAFSAARLWWMLRAIGHKQLQVLNGGLQAANKAGIELSKDDYQPKTTRPYPVHGYYAGTVEIEEAGEAAQDDTRVVIDVRESPRYLGQTEPIDLIAGHIPGAANLPYVLNLDADGKFLPADILRSMYNDTIGNVPYEDVILHCG
;
A
#
# COMPACT_ATOMS: atom_id res chain seq x y z
N MET A 1 -4.08 -17.02 -2.97
CA MET A 1 -2.90 -16.46 -3.69
C MET A 1 -2.02 -15.78 -2.64
N SER A 2 -0.69 -15.92 -2.72
CA SER A 2 0.25 -15.16 -1.87
C SER A 2 0.08 -13.66 -2.16
N PRO A 3 0.16 -12.76 -1.17
CA PRO A 3 0.14 -11.32 -1.41
C PRO A 3 1.40 -10.81 -2.13
N LEU A 4 2.46 -11.59 -2.15
CA LEU A 4 3.75 -11.25 -2.77
C LEU A 4 4.02 -12.13 -3.98
N ILE A 5 4.72 -11.55 -4.96
CA ILE A 5 5.21 -12.22 -6.18
C ILE A 5 6.70 -11.91 -6.38
N GLU A 6 7.47 -12.89 -6.84
CA GLU A 6 8.88 -12.69 -7.19
C GLU A 6 9.02 -12.24 -8.65
N ILE A 7 10.07 -11.48 -8.95
CA ILE A 7 10.29 -10.89 -10.29
C ILE A 7 10.43 -11.95 -11.40
N ASN A 8 10.84 -13.17 -11.06
CA ASN A 8 11.01 -14.26 -12.03
C ASN A 8 9.76 -15.14 -12.16
N ASP A 9 8.64 -14.77 -11.53
CA ASP A 9 7.41 -15.53 -11.62
C ASP A 9 6.82 -15.41 -13.04
N PRO A 10 6.42 -16.53 -13.69
CA PRO A 10 5.82 -16.51 -15.03
C PRO A 10 4.54 -15.65 -15.15
N ALA A 11 3.86 -15.39 -14.04
CA ALA A 11 2.66 -14.56 -14.00
C ALA A 11 2.90 -13.12 -14.50
N PHE A 12 4.14 -12.60 -14.46
CA PHE A 12 4.49 -11.31 -15.06
C PHE A 12 4.18 -11.24 -16.56
N ALA A 13 4.27 -12.35 -17.26
CA ALA A 13 3.98 -12.46 -18.70
C ALA A 13 2.55 -12.93 -19.00
N GLY A 14 1.68 -13.00 -18.01
CA GLY A 14 0.29 -13.46 -18.16
C GLY A 14 -0.54 -12.53 -19.05
N ALA A 15 -1.41 -13.09 -19.87
CA ALA A 15 -2.23 -12.32 -20.81
C ALA A 15 -3.18 -11.30 -20.15
N ASN A 16 -3.61 -11.56 -18.90
CA ASN A 16 -4.48 -10.69 -18.12
C ASN A 16 -3.71 -9.93 -17.01
N THR A 17 -2.38 -9.91 -17.11
CA THR A 17 -1.56 -9.22 -16.11
C THR A 17 -1.51 -7.73 -16.39
N ILE A 18 -1.80 -6.93 -15.37
CA ILE A 18 -1.65 -5.47 -15.37
C ILE A 18 -0.57 -5.12 -14.36
N LEU A 19 0.49 -4.44 -14.82
CA LEU A 19 1.55 -3.94 -13.96
C LEU A 19 1.25 -2.49 -13.60
N ILE A 20 1.38 -2.14 -12.30
CA ILE A 20 1.18 -0.78 -11.81
C ILE A 20 2.40 -0.33 -11.01
N ASP A 21 3.00 0.77 -11.44
CA ASP A 21 4.07 1.48 -10.75
C ASP A 21 3.46 2.55 -9.83
N ALA A 22 3.37 2.24 -8.55
CA ALA A 22 2.69 3.06 -7.54
C ALA A 22 3.68 3.86 -6.68
N ARG A 23 4.69 4.48 -7.31
CA ARG A 23 5.65 5.29 -6.56
C ARG A 23 5.08 6.64 -6.16
N GLY A 24 5.48 7.14 -4.98
CA GLY A 24 5.06 8.43 -4.43
C GLY A 24 6.19 9.45 -4.33
N GLY A 25 5.84 10.68 -3.90
CA GLY A 25 6.74 11.82 -3.72
C GLY A 25 6.75 12.78 -4.92
N LEU A 26 7.27 13.99 -4.70
CA LEU A 26 7.14 15.13 -5.63
C LEU A 26 7.68 14.87 -7.05
N ASP A 27 8.73 14.06 -7.19
CA ASP A 27 9.40 13.72 -8.46
C ASP A 27 9.01 12.32 -8.99
N SER A 28 8.00 11.69 -8.42
CA SER A 28 7.63 10.30 -8.71
C SER A 28 7.36 10.04 -10.20
N HIS A 29 6.67 10.95 -10.88
CA HIS A 29 6.43 10.84 -12.32
C HIS A 29 7.71 10.95 -13.15
N GLN A 30 8.63 11.85 -12.77
CA GLN A 30 9.92 11.96 -13.44
C GLN A 30 10.76 10.70 -13.27
N ARG A 31 10.75 10.11 -12.07
CA ARG A 31 11.43 8.83 -11.80
C ARG A 31 10.79 7.66 -12.56
N TYR A 32 9.46 7.66 -12.73
CA TYR A 32 8.79 6.69 -13.58
C TYR A 32 9.26 6.82 -15.04
N LEU A 33 9.26 8.01 -15.62
CA LEU A 33 9.73 8.25 -16.99
C LEU A 33 11.24 7.99 -17.18
N ALA A 34 12.02 8.08 -16.11
CA ALA A 34 13.45 7.73 -16.14
C ALA A 34 13.67 6.20 -16.23
N GLY A 35 12.73 5.39 -15.73
CA GLY A 35 12.78 3.94 -15.82
C GLY A 35 11.69 3.24 -15.00
N HIS A 36 10.92 2.37 -15.63
CA HIS A 36 9.86 1.56 -15.05
C HIS A 36 9.78 0.18 -15.74
N LEU A 37 9.08 -0.79 -15.16
CA LEU A 37 8.85 -2.07 -15.82
C LEU A 37 8.02 -1.88 -17.08
N LYS A 38 8.38 -2.58 -18.15
CA LYS A 38 7.69 -2.46 -19.44
C LYS A 38 6.19 -2.67 -19.29
N ASN A 39 5.40 -1.79 -19.89
CA ASN A 39 3.93 -1.75 -19.85
C ASN A 39 3.35 -1.48 -18.43
N ALA A 40 4.14 -1.02 -17.48
CA ALA A 40 3.59 -0.61 -16.19
C ALA A 40 2.84 0.73 -16.31
N ILE A 41 1.68 0.79 -15.68
CA ILE A 41 0.86 2.00 -15.56
C ILE A 41 1.38 2.82 -14.39
N TYR A 42 1.54 4.12 -14.57
CA TYR A 42 1.91 5.01 -13.46
C TYR A 42 0.72 5.34 -12.57
N ALA A 43 0.85 5.06 -11.27
CA ALA A 43 -0.10 5.45 -10.23
C ALA A 43 0.53 6.46 -9.27
N ASP A 44 0.06 7.69 -9.31
CA ASP A 44 0.50 8.78 -8.44
C ASP A 44 -0.21 8.68 -7.08
N LEU A 45 0.55 8.70 -5.97
CA LEU A 45 -0.03 8.61 -4.63
C LEU A 45 -1.03 9.73 -4.36
N ASP A 46 -0.64 10.99 -4.67
CA ASP A 46 -1.44 12.18 -4.32
C ASP A 46 -2.64 12.39 -5.24
N LYS A 47 -2.53 11.97 -6.51
CA LYS A 47 -3.58 12.21 -7.52
C LYS A 47 -4.54 11.04 -7.68
N HIS A 48 -4.03 9.81 -7.50
CA HIS A 48 -4.75 8.58 -7.84
C HIS A 48 -5.14 7.78 -6.61
N LEU A 49 -4.32 7.78 -5.56
CA LEU A 49 -4.51 6.93 -4.39
C LEU A 49 -4.97 7.69 -3.15
N ALA A 50 -5.13 9.01 -3.25
CA ALA A 50 -5.63 9.85 -2.17
C ALA A 50 -6.68 10.85 -2.65
N ALA A 51 -7.60 11.22 -1.77
CA ALA A 51 -8.46 12.37 -2.00
C ALA A 51 -7.68 13.67 -1.73
N LYS A 52 -8.03 14.73 -2.45
CA LYS A 52 -7.48 16.06 -2.18
C LYS A 52 -8.06 16.59 -0.87
N VAL A 53 -7.21 17.03 0.02
CA VAL A 53 -7.60 17.69 1.27
C VAL A 53 -7.06 19.12 1.31
N THR A 54 -7.84 20.00 1.93
CA THR A 54 -7.43 21.36 2.26
C THR A 54 -7.03 21.48 3.72
N ASP A 55 -7.48 20.54 4.55
CA ASP A 55 -7.24 20.46 5.99
C ASP A 55 -6.93 19.02 6.39
N ALA A 56 -5.68 18.75 6.76
CA ALA A 56 -5.22 17.40 7.13
C ALA A 56 -5.83 16.89 8.44
N SER A 57 -6.49 17.72 9.24
CA SER A 57 -7.27 17.29 10.41
C SER A 57 -8.53 16.50 10.02
N GLN A 58 -8.93 16.56 8.75
CA GLN A 58 -10.08 15.87 8.20
C GLN A 58 -9.63 14.65 7.37
N GLY A 59 -9.37 13.53 8.04
CA GLY A 59 -8.99 12.26 7.38
C GLY A 59 -7.51 12.12 7.04
N GLY A 60 -6.64 12.96 7.60
CA GLY A 60 -5.19 12.89 7.39
C GLY A 60 -4.72 13.52 6.07
N ARG A 61 -3.43 13.34 5.75
CA ARG A 61 -2.79 13.91 4.55
C ARG A 61 -3.15 13.18 3.26
N HIS A 62 -3.46 11.90 3.36
CA HIS A 62 -3.81 11.05 2.22
C HIS A 62 -5.08 10.23 2.54
N PRO A 63 -6.24 10.87 2.77
CA PRO A 63 -7.47 10.13 2.97
C PRO A 63 -7.80 9.29 1.73
N LEU A 64 -8.60 8.25 1.90
CA LEU A 64 -9.02 7.42 0.78
C LEU A 64 -9.81 8.25 -0.23
N PRO A 65 -9.60 8.06 -1.54
CA PRO A 65 -10.44 8.70 -2.54
C PRO A 65 -11.86 8.13 -2.47
N ASP A 66 -12.82 8.87 -2.98
CA ASP A 66 -14.17 8.36 -3.20
C ASP A 66 -14.11 7.04 -4.00
N VAL A 67 -14.84 6.02 -3.56
CA VAL A 67 -14.75 4.67 -4.12
C VAL A 67 -15.21 4.59 -5.58
N GLU A 68 -16.19 5.40 -5.97
CA GLU A 68 -16.69 5.45 -7.35
C GLU A 68 -15.66 6.14 -8.27
N LYS A 69 -14.96 7.16 -7.77
CA LYS A 69 -13.85 7.79 -8.50
C LYS A 69 -12.68 6.83 -8.66
N PHE A 70 -12.39 6.05 -7.63
CA PHE A 70 -11.36 5.02 -7.72
C PHE A 70 -11.77 3.90 -8.69
N ALA A 71 -13.03 3.48 -8.69
CA ALA A 71 -13.59 2.53 -9.65
C ALA A 71 -13.48 3.03 -11.11
N ALA A 72 -13.78 4.30 -11.34
CA ALA A 72 -13.64 4.93 -12.65
C ALA A 72 -12.16 4.96 -13.09
N LEU A 73 -11.24 5.31 -12.19
CA LEU A 73 -9.80 5.30 -12.44
C LEU A 73 -9.30 3.90 -12.82
N LEU A 74 -9.71 2.87 -12.10
CA LEU A 74 -9.36 1.48 -12.42
C LEU A 74 -9.84 1.10 -13.84
N GLY A 75 -11.02 1.56 -14.25
CA GLY A 75 -11.50 1.42 -15.63
C GLY A 75 -10.59 2.11 -16.64
N THR A 76 -10.05 3.29 -16.36
CA THR A 76 -9.07 3.95 -17.24
C THR A 76 -7.76 3.17 -17.35
N TRP A 77 -7.38 2.45 -16.30
CA TRP A 77 -6.23 1.54 -16.28
C TRP A 77 -6.50 0.16 -16.90
N GLY A 78 -7.72 -0.09 -17.35
CA GLY A 78 -8.11 -1.36 -17.94
C GLY A 78 -8.27 -2.50 -16.94
N VAL A 79 -8.33 -2.20 -15.64
CA VAL A 79 -8.48 -3.19 -14.57
C VAL A 79 -9.92 -3.72 -14.57
N THR A 80 -10.07 -5.04 -14.63
CA THR A 80 -11.34 -5.75 -14.50
C THR A 80 -11.25 -6.76 -13.34
N PRO A 81 -12.38 -7.34 -12.88
CA PRO A 81 -12.35 -8.37 -11.84
C PRO A 81 -11.49 -9.60 -12.18
N GLU A 82 -11.27 -9.86 -13.48
CA GLU A 82 -10.47 -10.98 -13.98
C GLU A 82 -8.99 -10.63 -14.17
N SER A 83 -8.60 -9.36 -14.03
CA SER A 83 -7.21 -8.93 -14.15
C SER A 83 -6.36 -9.50 -13.03
N HIS A 84 -5.15 -9.95 -13.35
CA HIS A 84 -4.10 -10.17 -12.36
C HIS A 84 -3.31 -8.88 -12.20
N VAL A 85 -3.48 -8.19 -11.08
CA VAL A 85 -2.81 -6.91 -10.83
C VAL A 85 -1.54 -7.15 -10.03
N ILE A 86 -0.40 -6.75 -10.59
CA ILE A 86 0.89 -6.77 -9.93
C ILE A 86 1.34 -5.31 -9.72
N ILE A 87 1.57 -4.97 -8.46
CA ILE A 87 1.91 -3.61 -8.05
C ILE A 87 3.34 -3.56 -7.53
N TYR A 88 4.05 -2.50 -7.85
CA TYR A 88 5.35 -2.23 -7.26
C TYR A 88 5.54 -0.72 -7.02
N ASP A 89 6.51 -0.37 -6.22
CA ASP A 89 7.02 0.97 -6.04
C ASP A 89 8.56 0.98 -6.00
N ASP A 90 9.17 2.11 -5.74
CA ASP A 90 10.61 2.26 -5.56
C ASP A 90 11.02 2.33 -4.07
N LYS A 91 10.19 1.77 -3.20
CA LYS A 91 10.37 1.62 -1.75
C LYS A 91 10.11 0.16 -1.33
N SER A 92 10.70 -0.79 -2.07
CA SER A 92 10.64 -2.23 -1.78
C SER A 92 9.23 -2.87 -1.88
N GLY A 93 8.24 -2.17 -2.45
CA GLY A 93 6.84 -2.60 -2.46
C GLY A 93 6.11 -2.35 -1.13
N ALA A 94 6.78 -1.74 -0.16
CA ALA A 94 6.28 -1.61 1.21
C ALA A 94 5.60 -0.26 1.51
N PHE A 95 5.44 0.61 0.52
CA PHE A 95 4.88 1.95 0.68
C PHE A 95 3.61 2.16 -0.15
N SER A 96 3.67 2.95 -1.21
CA SER A 96 2.48 3.24 -2.03
C SER A 96 1.94 2.00 -2.76
N ALA A 97 2.80 1.01 -3.06
CA ALA A 97 2.37 -0.26 -3.62
C ALA A 97 1.51 -1.05 -2.61
N ALA A 98 1.91 -1.11 -1.34
CA ALA A 98 1.13 -1.74 -0.29
C ALA A 98 -0.22 -1.04 -0.08
N ARG A 99 -0.25 0.32 -0.16
CA ARG A 99 -1.50 1.09 -0.11
C ARG A 99 -2.45 0.72 -1.25
N LEU A 100 -1.98 0.73 -2.49
CA LEU A 100 -2.81 0.37 -3.64
C LEU A 100 -3.28 -1.09 -3.56
N TRP A 101 -2.41 -2.00 -3.10
CA TRP A 101 -2.77 -3.38 -2.84
C TRP A 101 -3.94 -3.46 -1.85
N TRP A 102 -3.84 -2.74 -0.72
CA TRP A 102 -4.90 -2.71 0.28
C TRP A 102 -6.20 -2.12 -0.29
N MET A 103 -6.14 -1.01 -1.03
CA MET A 103 -7.31 -0.37 -1.64
C MET A 103 -8.05 -1.32 -2.59
N LEU A 104 -7.33 -2.03 -3.46
CA LEU A 104 -7.90 -3.03 -4.35
C LEU A 104 -8.50 -4.21 -3.58
N ARG A 105 -7.82 -4.68 -2.54
CA ARG A 105 -8.33 -5.72 -1.65
C ARG A 105 -9.62 -5.29 -0.95
N ALA A 106 -9.67 -4.06 -0.45
CA ALA A 106 -10.80 -3.49 0.27
C ALA A 106 -12.07 -3.34 -0.59
N ILE A 107 -11.92 -3.19 -1.91
CA ILE A 107 -13.06 -3.22 -2.86
C ILE A 107 -13.35 -4.62 -3.41
N GLY A 108 -12.68 -5.66 -2.91
CA GLY A 108 -12.96 -7.06 -3.24
C GLY A 108 -12.18 -7.64 -4.42
N HIS A 109 -11.15 -6.97 -4.94
CA HIS A 109 -10.28 -7.54 -5.98
C HIS A 109 -9.48 -8.73 -5.44
N LYS A 110 -9.41 -9.83 -6.20
CA LYS A 110 -8.89 -11.11 -5.69
C LYS A 110 -7.51 -11.48 -6.22
N GLN A 111 -7.24 -11.22 -7.51
CA GLN A 111 -6.00 -11.60 -8.18
C GLN A 111 -4.99 -10.45 -8.11
N LEU A 112 -4.30 -10.34 -6.98
CA LEU A 112 -3.58 -9.14 -6.58
C LEU A 112 -2.31 -9.48 -5.82
N GLN A 113 -1.17 -8.95 -6.27
CA GLN A 113 0.13 -9.17 -5.64
C GLN A 113 1.00 -7.92 -5.67
N VAL A 114 1.90 -7.81 -4.70
CA VAL A 114 2.99 -6.82 -4.68
C VAL A 114 4.28 -7.50 -5.09
N LEU A 115 5.06 -6.85 -5.95
CA LEU A 115 6.40 -7.30 -6.32
C LEU A 115 7.32 -7.23 -5.09
N ASN A 116 7.78 -8.39 -4.64
CA ASN A 116 8.65 -8.50 -3.49
C ASN A 116 10.01 -7.82 -3.74
N GLY A 117 10.32 -6.78 -2.96
CA GLY A 117 11.48 -5.94 -3.14
C GLY A 117 11.31 -4.82 -4.19
N GLY A 118 10.11 -4.63 -4.74
CA GLY A 118 9.77 -3.51 -5.63
C GLY A 118 10.67 -3.36 -6.86
N LEU A 119 10.84 -2.13 -7.34
CA LEU A 119 11.71 -1.82 -8.49
C LEU A 119 13.18 -2.20 -8.24
N GLN A 120 13.63 -2.17 -6.98
CA GLN A 120 14.99 -2.56 -6.62
C GLN A 120 15.26 -4.04 -6.93
N ALA A 121 14.29 -4.92 -6.68
CA ALA A 121 14.41 -6.34 -7.02
C ALA A 121 14.50 -6.55 -8.54
N ALA A 122 13.72 -5.81 -9.33
CA ALA A 122 13.78 -5.85 -10.79
C ALA A 122 15.14 -5.39 -11.31
N ASN A 123 15.67 -4.28 -10.77
CA ASN A 123 17.01 -3.78 -11.12
C ASN A 123 18.12 -4.78 -10.77
N LYS A 124 18.06 -5.40 -9.58
CA LYS A 124 19.00 -6.42 -9.12
C LYS A 124 18.96 -7.67 -10.01
N ALA A 125 17.78 -8.02 -10.54
CA ALA A 125 17.59 -9.12 -11.47
C ALA A 125 18.02 -8.77 -12.93
N GLY A 126 18.45 -7.53 -13.19
CA GLY A 126 18.91 -7.10 -14.52
C GLY A 126 17.75 -6.91 -15.52
N ILE A 127 16.52 -6.68 -15.05
CA ILE A 127 15.38 -6.41 -15.93
C ILE A 127 15.58 -5.07 -16.61
N GLU A 128 15.49 -5.05 -17.93
CA GLU A 128 15.55 -3.83 -18.72
C GLU A 128 14.32 -2.96 -18.45
N LEU A 129 14.56 -1.69 -18.10
CA LEU A 129 13.50 -0.72 -17.82
C LEU A 129 13.08 0.01 -19.09
N SER A 130 11.77 0.21 -19.26
CA SER A 130 11.18 1.08 -20.25
C SER A 130 11.18 2.53 -19.77
N LYS A 131 11.16 3.46 -20.75
CA LYS A 131 10.93 4.91 -20.54
C LYS A 131 9.68 5.39 -21.28
N ASP A 132 8.94 4.47 -21.89
CA ASP A 132 7.74 4.80 -22.63
C ASP A 132 6.61 5.18 -21.67
N ASP A 133 5.84 6.21 -22.01
CA ASP A 133 4.62 6.54 -21.29
C ASP A 133 3.50 5.58 -21.74
N TYR A 134 3.39 4.45 -21.04
CA TYR A 134 2.45 3.39 -21.39
C TYR A 134 1.00 3.83 -21.16
N GLN A 135 0.17 3.73 -22.20
CA GLN A 135 -1.26 4.04 -22.17
C GLN A 135 -2.08 2.74 -22.23
N PRO A 136 -2.74 2.34 -21.14
CA PRO A 136 -3.54 1.12 -21.10
C PRO A 136 -4.83 1.27 -21.93
N LYS A 137 -5.40 0.14 -22.34
CA LYS A 137 -6.71 0.11 -22.97
C LYS A 137 -7.80 0.31 -21.90
N THR A 138 -8.54 1.40 -22.00
CA THR A 138 -9.66 1.72 -21.11
C THR A 138 -10.79 0.68 -21.19
N THR A 139 -11.37 0.37 -20.02
CA THR A 139 -12.56 -0.46 -19.85
C THR A 139 -13.68 0.32 -19.17
N ARG A 140 -14.78 -0.36 -18.82
CA ARG A 140 -15.84 0.21 -17.97
C ARG A 140 -15.28 0.44 -16.56
N PRO A 141 -15.87 1.34 -15.75
CA PRO A 141 -15.55 1.47 -14.32
C PRO A 141 -15.57 0.11 -13.64
N TYR A 142 -14.64 -0.11 -12.71
CA TYR A 142 -14.57 -1.34 -11.93
C TYR A 142 -15.84 -1.50 -11.08
N PRO A 143 -16.45 -2.69 -10.99
CA PRO A 143 -17.63 -2.88 -10.14
C PRO A 143 -17.26 -2.79 -8.66
N VAL A 144 -17.91 -1.91 -7.92
CA VAL A 144 -17.71 -1.68 -6.48
C VAL A 144 -19.03 -1.71 -5.72
N HIS A 145 -18.96 -1.87 -4.40
CA HIS A 145 -20.12 -1.88 -3.49
C HIS A 145 -20.32 -0.57 -2.71
N GLY A 146 -19.64 0.52 -3.13
CA GLY A 146 -19.82 1.86 -2.57
C GLY A 146 -18.99 2.18 -1.33
N TYR A 147 -18.10 1.29 -0.86
CA TYR A 147 -17.23 1.52 0.29
C TYR A 147 -15.95 0.67 0.24
N TYR A 148 -14.95 1.06 1.03
CA TYR A 148 -13.75 0.26 1.31
C TYR A 148 -13.99 -0.57 2.57
N ALA A 149 -13.89 -1.89 2.46
CA ALA A 149 -14.00 -2.77 3.63
C ALA A 149 -12.74 -2.71 4.50
N GLY A 150 -12.91 -2.82 5.83
CA GLY A 150 -11.79 -2.86 6.78
C GLY A 150 -11.21 -1.49 7.12
N THR A 151 -12.02 -0.44 7.10
CA THR A 151 -11.70 0.88 7.66
C THR A 151 -12.41 1.08 9.00
N VAL A 152 -11.82 1.90 9.86
CA VAL A 152 -12.43 2.39 11.09
C VAL A 152 -12.33 3.92 11.13
N GLU A 153 -13.25 4.57 11.82
CA GLU A 153 -13.22 6.01 12.04
C GLU A 153 -12.23 6.37 13.16
N ILE A 154 -11.84 7.64 13.24
CA ILE A 154 -10.82 8.12 14.18
C ILE A 154 -11.27 7.94 15.65
N GLU A 155 -12.56 8.12 15.92
CA GLU A 155 -13.15 7.92 17.23
C GLU A 155 -13.03 6.44 17.66
N GLU A 156 -13.36 5.52 16.75
CA GLU A 156 -13.22 4.08 16.98
C GLU A 156 -11.76 3.66 17.22
N ALA A 157 -10.81 4.22 16.46
CA ALA A 157 -9.39 3.95 16.67
C ALA A 157 -8.92 4.47 18.03
N GLY A 158 -9.41 5.64 18.48
CA GLY A 158 -9.12 6.20 19.78
C GLY A 158 -9.68 5.37 20.95
N GLU A 159 -10.90 4.87 20.83
CA GLU A 159 -11.54 3.96 21.78
C GLU A 159 -10.82 2.62 21.85
N ALA A 160 -10.49 2.03 20.70
CA ALA A 160 -9.78 0.76 20.59
C ALA A 160 -8.39 0.81 21.24
N ALA A 161 -7.70 1.95 21.18
CA ALA A 161 -6.39 2.13 21.80
C ALA A 161 -6.44 2.16 23.33
N GLN A 162 -7.63 2.28 23.95
CA GLN A 162 -7.86 2.26 25.39
C GLN A 162 -8.57 0.98 25.86
N ASP A 163 -8.84 0.04 24.96
CA ASP A 163 -9.56 -1.20 25.21
C ASP A 163 -8.58 -2.38 25.23
N ASP A 164 -8.43 -3.05 26.35
CA ASP A 164 -7.53 -4.20 26.53
C ASP A 164 -7.87 -5.42 25.64
N THR A 165 -9.05 -5.43 25.01
CA THR A 165 -9.50 -6.49 24.09
C THR A 165 -9.15 -6.20 22.63
N ARG A 166 -8.65 -5.01 22.33
CA ARG A 166 -8.29 -4.54 20.98
C ARG A 166 -6.84 -4.03 20.96
N VAL A 167 -6.23 -3.98 19.77
CA VAL A 167 -4.88 -3.43 19.63
C VAL A 167 -4.83 -2.46 18.45
N VAL A 168 -4.35 -1.25 18.68
CA VAL A 168 -3.97 -0.30 17.64
C VAL A 168 -2.46 -0.36 17.46
N ILE A 169 -2.00 -0.60 16.23
CA ILE A 169 -0.57 -0.66 15.89
C ILE A 169 -0.22 0.55 15.02
N ASP A 170 0.65 1.40 15.52
CA ASP A 170 1.30 2.45 14.74
C ASP A 170 2.50 1.86 14.01
N VAL A 171 2.44 1.84 12.67
CA VAL A 171 3.49 1.25 11.82
C VAL A 171 4.54 2.26 11.36
N ARG A 172 4.50 3.50 11.86
CA ARG A 172 5.55 4.50 11.59
C ARG A 172 6.86 4.11 12.25
N GLU A 173 7.95 4.68 11.78
CA GLU A 173 9.27 4.52 12.41
C GLU A 173 9.26 4.96 13.88
N SER A 174 9.98 4.20 14.73
CA SER A 174 9.96 4.43 16.19
C SER A 174 10.32 5.85 16.62
N PRO A 175 11.26 6.60 16.00
CA PRO A 175 11.52 7.99 16.37
C PRO A 175 10.29 8.91 16.18
N ARG A 176 9.45 8.67 15.16
CA ARG A 176 8.20 9.41 14.97
C ARG A 176 7.16 9.03 16.00
N TYR A 177 6.99 7.73 16.26
CA TYR A 177 6.10 7.23 17.30
C TYR A 177 6.45 7.80 18.68
N LEU A 178 7.74 7.84 19.04
CA LEU A 178 8.24 8.36 20.31
C LEU A 178 8.22 9.90 20.39
N GLY A 179 7.82 10.60 19.34
CA GLY A 179 7.83 12.06 19.30
C GLY A 179 9.23 12.70 19.28
N GLN A 180 10.27 11.91 18.98
CA GLN A 180 11.64 12.40 18.90
C GLN A 180 11.92 13.17 17.61
N THR A 181 11.21 12.82 16.54
CA THR A 181 11.25 13.50 15.24
C THR A 181 9.87 13.53 14.62
N GLU A 182 9.47 14.65 14.04
CA GLU A 182 8.26 14.75 13.21
C GLU A 182 8.50 15.69 12.04
N PRO A 183 8.96 15.14 10.89
CA PRO A 183 9.29 15.96 9.73
C PRO A 183 8.06 16.36 8.90
N ILE A 184 6.87 15.86 9.23
CA ILE A 184 5.71 15.91 8.35
C ILE A 184 4.49 16.53 9.02
N ASP A 185 4.13 16.06 10.24
CA ASP A 185 2.91 16.49 10.94
C ASP A 185 3.20 17.64 11.93
N LEU A 186 2.16 18.40 12.29
CA LEU A 186 2.31 19.55 13.20
C LEU A 186 2.60 19.16 14.64
N ILE A 187 2.17 17.96 15.05
CA ILE A 187 2.28 17.47 16.41
C ILE A 187 3.00 16.12 16.39
N ALA A 188 4.08 16.02 17.16
CA ALA A 188 4.81 14.77 17.34
C ALA A 188 4.11 13.83 18.33
N GLY A 189 4.37 12.52 18.23
CA GLY A 189 3.86 11.51 19.14
C GLY A 189 2.98 10.48 18.45
N HIS A 190 2.15 9.80 19.23
CA HIS A 190 1.29 8.69 18.76
C HIS A 190 -0.06 8.70 19.50
N ILE A 191 -0.99 7.88 19.04
CA ILE A 191 -2.29 7.66 19.69
C ILE A 191 -2.02 7.01 21.07
N PRO A 192 -2.41 7.62 22.21
CA PRO A 192 -2.19 7.03 23.53
C PRO A 192 -2.78 5.62 23.62
N GLY A 193 -1.95 4.63 24.02
CA GLY A 193 -2.32 3.22 24.07
C GLY A 193 -1.98 2.41 22.81
N ALA A 194 -1.65 3.04 21.69
CA ALA A 194 -1.19 2.31 20.52
C ALA A 194 0.18 1.67 20.72
N ALA A 195 0.38 0.45 20.22
CA ALA A 195 1.68 -0.21 20.13
C ALA A 195 2.45 0.30 18.92
N ASN A 196 3.80 0.21 18.93
CA ASN A 196 4.61 0.52 17.75
C ASN A 196 5.23 -0.74 17.13
N LEU A 197 4.94 -0.95 15.85
CA LEU A 197 5.59 -1.99 15.04
C LEU A 197 5.94 -1.40 13.67
N PRO A 198 7.12 -0.80 13.51
CA PRO A 198 7.52 -0.11 12.29
C PRO A 198 7.47 -1.00 11.06
N TYR A 199 6.82 -0.53 9.99
CA TYR A 199 6.67 -1.29 8.73
C TYR A 199 8.01 -1.73 8.13
N VAL A 200 9.09 -0.99 8.37
CA VAL A 200 10.44 -1.33 7.89
C VAL A 200 10.97 -2.64 8.47
N LEU A 201 10.48 -3.08 9.63
CA LEU A 201 10.83 -4.36 10.25
C LEU A 201 10.24 -5.56 9.51
N ASN A 202 9.31 -5.33 8.59
CA ASN A 202 8.79 -6.38 7.70
C ASN A 202 9.78 -6.78 6.61
N LEU A 203 10.88 -6.02 6.44
CA LEU A 203 11.82 -6.19 5.34
C LEU A 203 13.18 -6.72 5.83
N ASP A 204 13.80 -7.52 4.99
CA ASP A 204 15.19 -7.94 5.16
C ASP A 204 16.18 -6.85 4.66
N ALA A 205 17.47 -7.14 4.75
CA ALA A 205 18.54 -6.24 4.31
C ALA A 205 18.54 -5.98 2.79
N ASP A 206 17.93 -6.85 2.01
CA ASP A 206 17.78 -6.72 0.55
C ASP A 206 16.49 -5.96 0.16
N GLY A 207 15.69 -5.54 1.14
CA GLY A 207 14.40 -4.87 0.94
C GLY A 207 13.27 -5.81 0.53
N LYS A 208 13.42 -7.12 0.73
CA LYS A 208 12.34 -8.08 0.54
C LYS A 208 11.58 -8.31 1.83
N PHE A 209 10.30 -8.64 1.70
CA PHE A 209 9.52 -9.03 2.87
C PHE A 209 10.09 -10.29 3.51
N LEU A 210 10.15 -10.29 4.83
CA LEU A 210 10.56 -11.43 5.62
C LEU A 210 9.62 -12.64 5.37
N PRO A 211 10.09 -13.89 5.62
CA PRO A 211 9.24 -15.07 5.57
C PRO A 211 7.96 -14.93 6.42
N ALA A 212 6.87 -15.52 5.93
CA ALA A 212 5.54 -15.35 6.56
C ALA A 212 5.46 -15.86 8.00
N ASP A 213 6.25 -16.85 8.37
CA ASP A 213 6.36 -17.38 9.73
C ASP A 213 7.05 -16.38 10.67
N ILE A 214 8.10 -15.70 10.21
CA ILE A 214 8.80 -14.64 10.95
C ILE A 214 7.86 -13.45 11.16
N LEU A 215 7.20 -12.98 10.09
CA LEU A 215 6.22 -11.89 10.18
C LEU A 215 5.11 -12.25 11.16
N ARG A 216 4.55 -13.45 11.06
CA ARG A 216 3.48 -13.90 11.96
C ARG A 216 3.92 -13.92 13.43
N SER A 217 5.12 -14.40 13.71
CA SER A 217 5.67 -14.37 15.07
C SER A 217 5.78 -12.95 15.59
N MET A 218 6.38 -12.06 14.82
CA MET A 218 6.57 -10.65 15.18
C MET A 218 5.25 -9.92 15.45
N TYR A 219 4.23 -10.14 14.61
CA TYR A 219 2.90 -9.56 14.84
C TYR A 219 2.22 -10.20 16.04
N ASN A 220 2.28 -11.51 16.22
CA ASN A 220 1.70 -12.20 17.38
C ASN A 220 2.33 -11.74 18.70
N ASP A 221 3.64 -11.49 18.73
CA ASP A 221 4.32 -10.94 19.90
C ASP A 221 3.81 -9.54 20.27
N THR A 222 3.37 -8.77 19.27
CA THR A 222 2.82 -7.41 19.47
C THR A 222 1.36 -7.44 19.89
N ILE A 223 0.53 -8.30 19.27
CA ILE A 223 -0.93 -8.33 19.52
C ILE A 223 -1.33 -9.26 20.68
N GLY A 224 -0.43 -10.15 21.11
CA GLY A 224 -0.71 -11.12 22.17
C GLY A 224 -1.84 -12.09 21.79
N ASN A 225 -2.88 -12.14 22.64
CA ASN A 225 -4.04 -13.02 22.43
C ASN A 225 -5.23 -12.31 21.75
N VAL A 226 -5.07 -11.08 21.28
CA VAL A 226 -6.15 -10.32 20.61
C VAL A 226 -6.42 -10.95 19.23
N PRO A 227 -7.70 -11.21 18.88
CA PRO A 227 -8.07 -11.70 17.55
C PRO A 227 -7.66 -10.73 16.44
N TYR A 228 -7.29 -11.23 15.27
CA TYR A 228 -6.85 -10.37 14.15
C TYR A 228 -7.92 -9.37 13.67
N GLU A 229 -9.19 -9.70 13.83
CA GLU A 229 -10.34 -8.83 13.52
C GLU A 229 -10.43 -7.61 14.45
N ASP A 230 -9.81 -7.67 15.63
CA ASP A 230 -9.78 -6.59 16.64
C ASP A 230 -8.47 -5.79 16.59
N VAL A 231 -7.63 -6.01 15.55
CA VAL A 231 -6.38 -5.28 15.33
C VAL A 231 -6.58 -4.17 14.31
N ILE A 232 -6.22 -2.95 14.71
CA ILE A 232 -6.25 -1.75 13.84
C ILE A 232 -4.81 -1.36 13.49
N LEU A 233 -4.53 -1.17 12.20
CA LEU A 233 -3.25 -0.66 11.72
C LEU A 233 -3.37 0.83 11.38
N HIS A 234 -2.43 1.63 11.86
CA HIS A 234 -2.40 3.07 11.66
C HIS A 234 -1.01 3.53 11.17
N CYS A 235 -0.99 4.49 10.24
CA CYS A 235 0.25 5.03 9.64
C CYS A 235 0.16 6.55 9.45
N GLY A 236 -0.03 7.33 10.51
CA GLY A 236 0.00 8.78 10.48
C GLY A 236 -0.88 9.49 9.45
#